data_b5a7377aee479c89bc1b0bc8d0ad1761
#
_entry.id   b5a7377aee479c89bc1b0bc8d0ad1761
#
_cell.length_a   1.000
_cell.length_b   1.000
_cell.length_c   1.000
_cell.angle_alpha   90.00
_cell.angle_beta   90.00
_cell.angle_gamma   90.00
#
_symmetry.space_group_name_H-M   'P 1'
#
loop_
_entity.id
_entity.type
_entity.pdbx_description
1 polymer ?
#
loop_
_entity_poly.entity_id
_entity_poly.type
_entity_poly.pdbx_seq_one_letter_code
_entity_poly.pdbx_strand_id
1 'polypeptide(L)'
;MIVLASASPRRKELLSFITTNFKIVPADIDETVENNVPLEKRPEYLAVKKALYISKNGYEKDIVIGCDTGVFVDGKMLGKPKNREDAENMLKLLSGRQHKVITGCCTVKNGVAKSFSNVTLVEFFELSDSEIEEYIATGEPFDKAGAYGIQGKGSLLVKKIDGDYFNVVGLPVSELNRILKKEYSYE
;
A
#
# COMPACT_ATOMS: atom_id res chain seq x y z
N MET A 1 -10.03 -17.70 -11.33
CA MET A 1 -9.97 -16.26 -11.66
C MET A 1 -9.15 -15.53 -10.60
N ILE A 2 -8.60 -14.33 -10.89
CA ILE A 2 -7.98 -13.47 -9.86
C ILE A 2 -9.01 -12.44 -9.37
N VAL A 3 -8.99 -12.18 -8.06
CA VAL A 3 -9.85 -11.18 -7.40
C VAL A 3 -8.97 -10.23 -6.58
N LEU A 4 -9.05 -8.94 -6.85
CA LEU A 4 -8.35 -7.90 -6.08
C LEU A 4 -9.28 -7.37 -4.96
N ALA A 5 -8.92 -7.64 -3.72
CA ALA A 5 -9.64 -7.20 -2.52
C ALA A 5 -9.28 -5.74 -2.14
N SER A 6 -9.38 -4.81 -3.10
CA SER A 6 -9.01 -3.41 -2.90
C SER A 6 -9.78 -2.47 -3.83
N ALA A 7 -10.21 -1.31 -3.32
CA ALA A 7 -10.81 -0.23 -4.11
C ALA A 7 -9.75 0.71 -4.75
N SER A 8 -8.47 0.54 -4.44
CA SER A 8 -7.41 1.44 -4.90
C SER A 8 -7.24 1.41 -6.43
N PRO A 9 -7.43 2.54 -7.14
CA PRO A 9 -7.21 2.61 -8.58
C PRO A 9 -5.75 2.34 -8.96
N ARG A 10 -4.80 2.72 -8.10
CA ARG A 10 -3.37 2.45 -8.30
C ARG A 10 -3.06 0.96 -8.28
N ARG A 11 -3.63 0.21 -7.32
CA ARG A 11 -3.46 -1.26 -7.26
C ARG A 11 -4.10 -1.97 -8.43
N LYS A 12 -5.25 -1.47 -8.92
CA LYS A 12 -5.89 -1.96 -10.15
C LYS A 12 -4.94 -1.82 -11.34
N GLU A 13 -4.39 -0.62 -11.54
CA GLU A 13 -3.42 -0.33 -12.61
C GLU A 13 -2.20 -1.25 -12.51
N LEU A 14 -1.60 -1.36 -11.33
CA LEU A 14 -0.42 -2.20 -11.12
C LEU A 14 -0.71 -3.69 -11.36
N LEU A 15 -1.86 -4.19 -10.94
CA LEU A 15 -2.24 -5.59 -11.19
C LEU A 15 -2.42 -5.87 -12.69
N SER A 16 -2.81 -4.86 -13.48
CA SER A 16 -2.95 -5.00 -14.93
C SER A 16 -1.63 -5.27 -15.66
N PHE A 17 -0.47 -5.02 -15.03
CA PHE A 17 0.85 -5.42 -15.56
C PHE A 17 1.08 -6.93 -15.46
N ILE A 18 0.37 -7.62 -14.57
CA ILE A 18 0.44 -9.07 -14.43
C ILE A 18 -0.64 -9.74 -15.26
N THR A 19 -1.86 -9.23 -15.20
CA THR A 19 -3.03 -9.78 -15.90
C THR A 19 -4.11 -8.73 -16.08
N THR A 20 -4.85 -8.84 -17.18
CA THR A 20 -6.06 -8.03 -17.40
C THR A 20 -7.33 -8.77 -17.00
N ASN A 21 -7.24 -10.09 -16.73
CA ASN A 21 -8.39 -10.92 -16.37
C ASN A 21 -8.51 -11.05 -14.85
N PHE A 22 -9.01 -10.01 -14.19
CA PHE A 22 -9.29 -10.01 -12.76
C PHE A 22 -10.56 -9.22 -12.43
N LYS A 23 -11.14 -9.52 -11.27
CA LYS A 23 -12.29 -8.82 -10.71
C LYS A 23 -11.84 -7.95 -9.53
N ILE A 24 -12.48 -6.79 -9.36
CA ILE A 24 -12.29 -5.92 -8.18
C ILE A 24 -13.46 -6.15 -7.24
N VAL A 25 -13.16 -6.53 -6.01
CA VAL A 25 -14.14 -6.71 -4.94
C VAL A 25 -13.54 -6.10 -3.66
N PRO A 26 -13.83 -4.82 -3.37
CA PRO A 26 -13.31 -4.16 -2.17
C PRO A 26 -13.71 -4.92 -0.91
N ALA A 27 -12.77 -5.09 0.01
CA ALA A 27 -13.05 -5.66 1.32
C ALA A 27 -13.57 -4.56 2.23
N ASP A 28 -14.83 -4.68 2.66
CA ASP A 28 -15.42 -3.84 3.69
C ASP A 28 -15.23 -4.53 5.04
N ILE A 29 -14.13 -4.20 5.70
CA ILE A 29 -13.74 -4.79 6.99
C ILE A 29 -13.38 -3.69 7.98
N ASP A 30 -13.52 -3.99 9.26
CA ASP A 30 -12.89 -3.21 10.33
C ASP A 30 -11.36 -3.36 10.23
N GLU A 31 -10.66 -2.26 9.95
CA GLU A 31 -9.19 -2.21 9.83
C GLU A 31 -8.49 -2.00 11.19
N THR A 32 -9.19 -2.16 12.29
CA THR A 32 -8.59 -2.14 13.62
C THR A 32 -7.63 -3.32 13.76
N VAL A 33 -6.41 -3.02 14.19
CA VAL A 33 -5.35 -4.01 14.42
C VAL A 33 -5.09 -4.12 15.92
N GLU A 34 -5.01 -5.35 16.41
CA GLU A 34 -4.72 -5.63 17.81
C GLU A 34 -3.34 -5.09 18.23
N ASN A 35 -3.21 -4.67 19.50
CA ASN A 35 -2.00 -4.06 20.01
C ASN A 35 -0.78 -5.00 20.07
N ASN A 36 -1.01 -6.31 20.05
CA ASN A 36 0.04 -7.33 20.02
C ASN A 36 0.70 -7.51 18.65
N VAL A 37 0.12 -6.95 17.58
CA VAL A 37 0.71 -6.99 16.23
C VAL A 37 1.78 -5.90 16.12
N PRO A 38 3.06 -6.28 15.85
CA PRO A 38 4.13 -5.32 15.67
C PRO A 38 3.79 -4.29 14.60
N LEU A 39 4.15 -3.03 14.81
CA LEU A 39 3.72 -1.90 13.99
C LEU A 39 4.03 -2.13 12.49
N GLU A 40 5.24 -2.56 12.16
CA GLU A 40 5.67 -2.81 10.77
C GLU A 40 5.02 -4.07 10.13
N LYS A 41 4.36 -4.91 10.95
CA LYS A 41 3.61 -6.07 10.47
C LYS A 41 2.13 -5.79 10.21
N ARG A 42 1.64 -4.62 10.61
CA ARG A 42 0.23 -4.24 10.43
C ARG A 42 -0.23 -4.23 8.97
N PRO A 43 0.55 -3.74 7.98
CA PRO A 43 0.13 -3.84 6.57
C PRO A 43 -0.06 -5.28 6.10
N GLU A 44 0.84 -6.20 6.48
CA GLU A 44 0.72 -7.61 6.13
C GLU A 44 -0.51 -8.25 6.81
N TYR A 45 -0.72 -7.96 8.09
CA TYR A 45 -1.89 -8.42 8.84
C TYR A 45 -3.21 -7.97 8.19
N LEU A 46 -3.32 -6.70 7.81
CA LEU A 46 -4.50 -6.15 7.13
C LEU A 46 -4.68 -6.74 5.73
N ALA A 47 -3.61 -6.98 4.99
CA ALA A 47 -3.66 -7.64 3.71
C ALA A 47 -4.25 -9.06 3.82
N VAL A 48 -3.82 -9.83 4.82
CA VAL A 48 -4.36 -11.17 5.14
C VAL A 48 -5.84 -11.07 5.49
N LYS A 49 -6.22 -10.15 6.39
CA LYS A 49 -7.61 -9.95 6.82
C LYS A 49 -8.53 -9.63 5.64
N LYS A 50 -8.10 -8.72 4.74
CA LYS A 50 -8.84 -8.35 3.52
C LYS A 50 -9.01 -9.54 2.57
N ALA A 51 -7.94 -10.27 2.29
CA ALA A 51 -7.97 -11.39 1.38
C ALA A 51 -8.84 -12.55 1.89
N LEU A 52 -8.71 -12.90 3.16
CA LEU A 52 -9.53 -13.95 3.78
C LEU A 52 -11.01 -13.58 3.83
N TYR A 53 -11.34 -12.32 4.11
CA TYR A 53 -12.72 -11.85 4.11
C TYR A 53 -13.39 -12.06 2.76
N ILE A 54 -12.77 -11.60 1.67
CA ILE A 54 -13.32 -11.77 0.32
C ILE A 54 -13.36 -13.23 -0.08
N SER A 55 -12.31 -14.00 0.20
CA SER A 55 -12.28 -15.44 -0.11
C SER A 55 -13.48 -16.19 0.51
N LYS A 56 -13.77 -15.93 1.79
CA LYS A 56 -14.90 -16.55 2.51
C LYS A 56 -16.28 -16.10 2.02
N ASN A 57 -16.36 -14.94 1.37
CA ASN A 57 -17.61 -14.35 0.88
C ASN A 57 -17.81 -14.58 -0.61
N GLY A 58 -17.67 -15.83 -1.05
CA GLY A 58 -18.04 -16.29 -2.40
C GLY A 58 -16.90 -16.43 -3.41
N TYR A 59 -15.62 -16.26 -2.96
CA TYR A 59 -14.44 -16.34 -3.83
C TYR A 59 -13.43 -17.39 -3.36
N GLU A 60 -13.87 -18.44 -2.65
CA GLU A 60 -12.97 -19.43 -2.06
C GLU A 60 -12.11 -20.17 -3.09
N LYS A 61 -12.68 -20.46 -4.27
CA LYS A 61 -11.98 -21.16 -5.36
C LYS A 61 -11.10 -20.25 -6.23
N ASP A 62 -11.24 -18.94 -6.07
CA ASP A 62 -10.49 -17.93 -6.80
C ASP A 62 -9.19 -17.58 -6.08
N ILE A 63 -8.24 -16.98 -6.79
CA ILE A 63 -7.03 -16.42 -6.18
C ILE A 63 -7.39 -15.01 -5.71
N VAL A 64 -7.60 -14.81 -4.42
CA VAL A 64 -7.90 -13.51 -3.84
C VAL A 64 -6.62 -12.81 -3.41
N ILE A 65 -6.41 -11.58 -3.86
CA ILE A 65 -5.25 -10.75 -3.53
C ILE A 65 -5.69 -9.61 -2.60
N GLY A 66 -5.16 -9.60 -1.37
CA GLY A 66 -5.30 -8.50 -0.42
C GLY A 66 -4.00 -7.72 -0.30
N CYS A 67 -4.10 -6.40 -0.13
CA CYS A 67 -2.94 -5.52 0.05
C CYS A 67 -3.25 -4.40 1.02
N ASP A 68 -2.24 -3.99 1.78
CA ASP A 68 -2.27 -2.79 2.60
C ASP A 68 -0.91 -2.12 2.63
N THR A 69 -0.88 -0.78 2.77
CA THR A 69 0.36 0.01 2.70
C THR A 69 0.41 0.99 3.85
N GLY A 70 1.55 1.05 4.54
CA GLY A 70 1.82 2.02 5.60
C GLY A 70 3.13 2.77 5.38
N VAL A 71 3.16 4.00 5.87
CA VAL A 71 4.36 4.86 5.92
C VAL A 71 4.85 4.91 7.37
N PHE A 72 6.15 4.70 7.57
CA PHE A 72 6.73 4.55 8.92
C PHE A 72 7.91 5.50 9.10
N VAL A 73 7.88 6.28 10.17
CA VAL A 73 8.96 7.17 10.60
C VAL A 73 8.98 7.27 12.11
N ASP A 74 10.16 7.27 12.73
CA ASP A 74 10.35 7.41 14.19
C ASP A 74 9.49 6.43 15.03
N GLY A 75 9.38 5.19 14.59
CA GLY A 75 8.57 4.19 15.29
C GLY A 75 7.06 4.46 15.26
N LYS A 76 6.59 5.32 14.36
CA LYS A 76 5.17 5.62 14.15
C LYS A 76 4.73 5.18 12.76
N MET A 77 3.50 4.75 12.64
CA MET A 77 2.83 4.51 11.37
C MET A 77 1.95 5.72 11.04
N LEU A 78 2.18 6.33 9.89
CA LEU A 78 1.37 7.43 9.38
C LEU A 78 0.25 6.85 8.51
N GLY A 79 -0.99 7.11 8.89
CA GLY A 79 -2.16 6.81 8.09
C GLY A 79 -2.47 7.92 7.07
N LYS A 80 -3.70 7.93 6.56
CA LYS A 80 -4.20 9.05 5.75
C LYS A 80 -4.42 10.27 6.62
N PRO A 81 -4.10 11.48 6.13
CA PRO A 81 -4.35 12.69 6.88
C PRO A 81 -5.86 12.93 7.06
N LYS A 82 -6.24 13.41 8.23
CA LYS A 82 -7.64 13.69 8.59
C LYS A 82 -8.13 15.02 8.03
N ASN A 83 -7.22 15.96 7.86
CA ASN A 83 -7.47 17.33 7.40
C ASN A 83 -6.17 17.95 6.84
N ARG A 84 -6.25 19.22 6.43
CA ARG A 84 -5.12 19.98 5.89
C ARG A 84 -3.96 20.09 6.87
N GLU A 85 -4.24 20.42 8.13
CA GLU A 85 -3.23 20.58 9.18
C GLU A 85 -2.48 19.26 9.44
N ASP A 86 -3.20 18.15 9.47
CA ASP A 86 -2.60 16.81 9.65
C ASP A 86 -1.71 16.45 8.46
N ALA A 87 -2.14 16.77 7.22
CA ALA A 87 -1.32 16.59 6.03
C ALA A 87 -0.03 17.43 6.07
N GLU A 88 -0.12 18.69 6.47
CA GLU A 88 1.02 19.58 6.63
C GLU A 88 2.01 19.05 7.67
N ASN A 89 1.51 18.62 8.83
CA ASN A 89 2.34 18.05 9.89
C ASN A 89 3.03 16.75 9.44
N MET A 90 2.35 15.89 8.68
CA MET A 90 2.96 14.67 8.12
C MET A 90 4.08 15.02 7.12
N LEU A 91 3.86 15.96 6.21
CA LEU A 91 4.86 16.37 5.22
C LEU A 91 6.07 17.04 5.88
N LYS A 92 5.86 17.91 6.87
CA LYS A 92 6.94 18.51 7.68
C LYS A 92 7.74 17.43 8.41
N LEU A 93 7.09 16.40 8.96
CA LEU A 93 7.75 15.29 9.62
C LEU A 93 8.64 14.48 8.68
N LEU A 94 8.25 14.35 7.41
CA LEU A 94 8.98 13.59 6.38
C LEU A 94 10.05 14.42 5.66
N SER A 95 9.98 15.76 5.71
CA SER A 95 10.88 16.71 5.05
C SER A 95 12.34 16.47 5.42
N GLY A 96 13.24 16.39 4.42
CA GLY A 96 14.68 16.23 4.58
C GLY A 96 15.11 14.89 5.20
N ARG A 97 14.21 13.89 5.25
CA ARG A 97 14.43 12.65 5.99
C ARG A 97 14.13 11.40 5.18
N GLN A 98 14.68 10.29 5.65
CA GLN A 98 14.36 8.96 5.16
C GLN A 98 13.23 8.36 6.02
N HIS A 99 12.31 7.68 5.35
CA HIS A 99 11.23 6.93 5.98
C HIS A 99 11.01 5.60 5.26
N LYS A 100 10.29 4.66 5.89
CA LYS A 100 9.95 3.37 5.28
C LYS A 100 8.54 3.40 4.72
N VAL A 101 8.37 2.80 3.55
CA VAL A 101 7.05 2.42 3.02
C VAL A 101 6.99 0.90 2.98
N ILE A 102 6.00 0.34 3.66
CA ILE A 102 5.80 -1.11 3.74
C ILE A 102 4.45 -1.44 3.14
N THR A 103 4.46 -2.29 2.11
CA THR A 103 3.24 -2.90 1.58
C THR A 103 3.22 -4.37 1.93
N GLY A 104 2.20 -4.76 2.69
CA GLY A 104 1.83 -6.15 2.90
C GLY A 104 0.95 -6.63 1.76
N CYS A 105 1.20 -7.84 1.30
CA CYS A 105 0.40 -8.55 0.31
C CYS A 105 0.03 -9.94 0.83
N CYS A 106 -1.14 -10.41 0.46
CA CYS A 106 -1.59 -11.77 0.73
C CYS A 106 -2.33 -12.32 -0.47
N THR A 107 -2.05 -13.57 -0.82
CA THR A 107 -2.84 -14.36 -1.76
C THR A 107 -3.58 -15.46 -0.97
N VAL A 108 -4.86 -15.64 -1.25
CA VAL A 108 -5.68 -16.71 -0.65
C VAL A 108 -6.35 -17.52 -1.74
N LYS A 109 -6.29 -18.86 -1.63
CA LYS A 109 -7.07 -19.79 -2.46
C LYS A 109 -7.43 -21.05 -1.65
N ASN A 110 -8.67 -21.50 -1.73
CA ASN A 110 -9.17 -22.66 -0.97
C ASN A 110 -8.87 -22.56 0.55
N GLY A 111 -8.99 -21.36 1.11
CA GLY A 111 -8.72 -21.09 2.52
C GLY A 111 -7.24 -21.02 2.93
N VAL A 112 -6.30 -21.31 2.02
CA VAL A 112 -4.87 -21.24 2.28
C VAL A 112 -4.35 -19.85 1.95
N ALA A 113 -3.83 -19.14 2.97
CA ALA A 113 -3.24 -17.81 2.85
C ALA A 113 -1.71 -17.88 2.74
N LYS A 114 -1.15 -17.10 1.83
CA LYS A 114 0.30 -16.87 1.71
C LYS A 114 0.53 -15.36 1.68
N SER A 115 1.27 -14.85 2.65
CA SER A 115 1.53 -13.42 2.80
C SER A 115 3.02 -13.11 2.75
N PHE A 116 3.32 -11.87 2.39
CA PHE A 116 4.66 -11.30 2.40
C PHE A 116 4.57 -9.79 2.59
N SER A 117 5.69 -9.17 2.96
CA SER A 117 5.84 -7.71 3.02
C SER A 117 7.03 -7.28 2.21
N ASN A 118 6.89 -6.17 1.49
CA ASN A 118 7.99 -5.50 0.82
C ASN A 118 8.26 -4.14 1.49
N VAL A 119 9.54 -3.79 1.64
CA VAL A 119 9.99 -2.56 2.31
C VAL A 119 10.80 -1.73 1.35
N THR A 120 10.47 -0.45 1.22
CA THR A 120 11.23 0.52 0.44
C THR A 120 11.54 1.73 1.30
N LEU A 121 12.79 2.19 1.27
CA LEU A 121 13.20 3.44 1.90
C LEU A 121 12.99 4.58 0.92
N VAL A 122 12.33 5.63 1.39
CA VAL A 122 12.08 6.86 0.62
C VAL A 122 12.72 8.02 1.36
N GLU A 123 13.49 8.84 0.64
CA GLU A 123 14.11 10.06 1.17
C GLU A 123 13.46 11.27 0.49
N PHE A 124 13.02 12.24 1.28
CA PHE A 124 12.53 13.52 0.79
C PHE A 124 13.64 14.56 0.70
N PHE A 125 13.51 15.49 -0.23
CA PHE A 125 14.20 16.77 -0.15
C PHE A 125 13.78 17.50 1.12
N GLU A 126 14.60 18.43 1.59
CA GLU A 126 14.16 19.43 2.57
C GLU A 126 13.11 20.31 1.90
N LEU A 127 11.89 20.33 2.46
CA LEU A 127 10.73 21.00 1.88
C LEU A 127 10.50 22.33 2.58
N SER A 128 10.34 23.40 1.80
CA SER A 128 9.86 24.68 2.29
C SER A 128 8.36 24.65 2.59
N ASP A 129 7.89 25.57 3.43
CA ASP A 129 6.45 25.71 3.69
C ASP A 129 5.65 25.96 2.40
N SER A 130 6.21 26.70 1.43
CA SER A 130 5.57 26.94 0.12
C SER A 130 5.38 25.67 -0.69
N GLU A 131 6.40 24.79 -0.77
CA GLU A 131 6.30 23.50 -1.48
C GLU A 131 5.26 22.59 -0.84
N ILE A 132 5.20 22.56 0.50
CA ILE A 132 4.18 21.79 1.23
C ILE A 132 2.78 22.33 0.92
N GLU A 133 2.59 23.63 0.99
CA GLU A 133 1.35 24.32 0.67
C GLU A 133 0.87 24.04 -0.77
N GLU A 134 1.77 24.20 -1.74
CA GLU A 134 1.49 23.93 -3.15
C GLU A 134 1.07 22.47 -3.37
N TYR A 135 1.76 21.52 -2.72
CA TYR A 135 1.41 20.13 -2.84
C TYR A 135 0.05 19.80 -2.19
N ILE A 136 -0.24 20.34 -1.01
CA ILE A 136 -1.54 20.18 -0.35
C ILE A 136 -2.67 20.75 -1.20
N ALA A 137 -2.44 21.89 -1.88
CA ALA A 137 -3.43 22.52 -2.74
C ALA A 137 -3.85 21.65 -3.94
N THR A 138 -3.04 20.65 -4.34
CA THR A 138 -3.40 19.69 -5.39
C THR A 138 -4.54 18.75 -5.00
N GLY A 139 -4.79 18.56 -3.69
CA GLY A 139 -5.72 17.57 -3.17
C GLY A 139 -5.18 16.13 -3.15
N GLU A 140 -3.99 15.87 -3.74
CA GLU A 140 -3.39 14.53 -3.80
C GLU A 140 -3.11 13.91 -2.43
N PRO A 141 -2.75 14.64 -1.35
CA PRO A 141 -2.39 14.06 -0.05
C PRO A 141 -3.47 13.23 0.62
N PHE A 142 -4.74 13.59 0.45
CA PHE A 142 -5.81 13.21 1.37
C PHE A 142 -6.25 11.74 1.30
N ASP A 143 -5.93 11.02 0.22
CA ASP A 143 -6.25 9.60 0.07
C ASP A 143 -5.04 8.67 0.29
N LYS A 144 -3.90 9.21 0.79
CA LYS A 144 -2.62 8.50 0.86
C LYS A 144 -2.04 8.46 2.27
N ALA A 145 -1.51 7.29 2.65
CA ALA A 145 -0.74 7.15 3.88
C ALA A 145 0.50 8.06 3.86
N GLY A 146 0.78 8.76 4.97
CA GLY A 146 1.88 9.71 5.06
C GLY A 146 1.65 11.00 4.27
N ALA A 147 0.42 11.24 3.81
CA ALA A 147 0.00 12.44 3.06
C ALA A 147 0.76 12.67 1.75
N TYR A 148 1.30 11.64 1.10
CA TYR A 148 1.92 11.79 -0.22
C TYR A 148 1.79 10.55 -1.10
N GLY A 149 1.94 10.74 -2.41
CA GLY A 149 2.13 9.68 -3.38
C GLY A 149 3.37 9.90 -4.21
N ILE A 150 4.11 8.80 -4.52
CA ILE A 150 5.31 8.90 -5.35
C ILE A 150 5.01 9.16 -6.83
N GLN A 151 3.76 8.99 -7.23
CA GLN A 151 3.24 9.38 -8.55
C GLN A 151 2.71 10.82 -8.50
N GLY A 152 2.46 11.40 -9.68
CA GLY A 152 1.88 12.74 -9.77
C GLY A 152 2.80 13.83 -9.21
N LYS A 153 2.22 14.85 -8.60
CA LYS A 153 2.96 15.98 -8.03
C LYS A 153 3.80 15.60 -6.82
N GLY A 154 3.41 14.58 -6.08
CA GLY A 154 4.21 14.07 -4.95
C GLY A 154 5.56 13.50 -5.35
N SER A 155 5.79 13.16 -6.63
CA SER A 155 7.11 12.77 -7.14
C SER A 155 8.16 13.87 -6.98
N LEU A 156 7.75 15.14 -6.95
CA LEU A 156 8.65 16.29 -6.79
C LEU A 156 9.22 16.40 -5.37
N LEU A 157 8.60 15.78 -4.39
CA LEU A 157 9.05 15.78 -3.00
C LEU A 157 10.17 14.75 -2.75
N VAL A 158 10.24 13.72 -3.61
CA VAL A 158 11.10 12.55 -3.41
C VAL A 158 12.48 12.80 -4.00
N LYS A 159 13.51 12.71 -3.15
CA LYS A 159 14.92 12.81 -3.53
C LYS A 159 15.51 11.48 -3.96
N LYS A 160 15.15 10.39 -3.27
CA LYS A 160 15.71 9.06 -3.51
C LYS A 160 14.76 7.96 -3.02
N ILE A 161 14.80 6.83 -3.69
CA ILE A 161 14.23 5.57 -3.21
C ILE A 161 15.31 4.49 -3.18
N ASP A 162 15.20 3.58 -2.20
CA ASP A 162 16.02 2.39 -2.09
C ASP A 162 15.09 1.20 -1.83
N GLY A 163 14.85 0.41 -2.87
CA GLY A 163 13.88 -0.69 -2.91
C GLY A 163 12.95 -0.64 -4.12
N ASP A 164 11.79 -1.29 -3.99
CA ASP A 164 10.80 -1.41 -5.07
C ASP A 164 9.92 -0.16 -5.16
N TYR A 165 9.94 0.51 -6.32
CA TYR A 165 9.07 1.64 -6.64
C TYR A 165 7.57 1.26 -6.56
N PHE A 166 7.20 0.10 -7.08
CA PHE A 166 5.80 -0.35 -7.10
C PHE A 166 5.28 -0.70 -5.71
N ASN A 167 6.17 -1.10 -4.79
CA ASN A 167 5.85 -1.19 -3.37
C ASN A 167 5.39 0.15 -2.81
N VAL A 168 6.08 1.25 -3.13
CA VAL A 168 5.70 2.61 -2.69
C VAL A 168 4.36 3.04 -3.29
N VAL A 169 4.08 2.68 -4.54
CA VAL A 169 2.77 2.92 -5.18
C VAL A 169 1.65 2.12 -4.51
N GLY A 170 1.97 0.94 -3.93
CA GLY A 170 1.04 0.17 -3.11
C GLY A 170 0.78 -1.28 -3.53
N LEU A 171 1.57 -1.82 -4.49
CA LEU A 171 1.53 -3.23 -4.88
C LEU A 171 2.89 -3.66 -5.45
N PRO A 172 3.69 -4.49 -4.77
CA PRO A 172 4.98 -4.99 -5.25
C PRO A 172 4.77 -6.04 -6.35
N VAL A 173 4.54 -5.58 -7.58
CA VAL A 173 4.09 -6.40 -8.73
C VAL A 173 5.06 -7.49 -9.11
N SER A 174 6.37 -7.23 -9.02
CA SER A 174 7.41 -8.21 -9.39
C SER A 174 7.39 -9.43 -8.48
N GLU A 175 7.30 -9.21 -7.17
CA GLU A 175 7.24 -10.28 -6.18
C GLU A 175 5.90 -11.01 -6.24
N LEU A 176 4.79 -10.27 -6.33
CA LEU A 176 3.45 -10.85 -6.49
C LEU A 176 3.38 -11.76 -7.73
N ASN A 177 3.91 -11.33 -8.88
CA ASN A 177 3.93 -12.14 -10.10
C ASN A 177 4.71 -13.46 -9.91
N ARG A 178 5.86 -13.42 -9.20
CA ARG A 178 6.64 -14.63 -8.89
C ARG A 178 5.86 -15.60 -8.00
N ILE A 179 5.13 -15.07 -7.00
CA ILE A 179 4.29 -15.88 -6.13
C ILE A 179 3.14 -16.50 -6.91
N LEU A 180 2.46 -15.71 -7.76
CA LEU A 180 1.36 -16.23 -8.58
C LEU A 180 1.82 -17.37 -9.49
N LYS A 181 2.95 -17.22 -10.16
CA LYS A 181 3.53 -18.28 -11.01
C LYS A 181 3.92 -19.52 -10.21
N LYS A 182 4.62 -19.33 -9.09
CA LYS A 182 5.15 -20.44 -8.29
C LYS A 182 4.05 -21.24 -7.60
N GLU A 183 3.09 -20.55 -6.98
CA GLU A 183 2.12 -21.18 -6.08
C GLU A 183 0.82 -21.59 -6.76
N TYR A 184 0.49 -20.95 -7.88
CA TYR A 184 -0.79 -21.16 -8.55
C TYR A 184 -0.66 -21.57 -10.02
N SER A 185 0.58 -21.79 -10.51
CA SER A 185 0.87 -22.08 -11.92
C SER A 185 0.19 -21.08 -12.86
N TYR A 186 0.17 -19.81 -12.43
CA TYR A 186 -0.44 -18.74 -13.20
C TYR A 186 0.53 -18.30 -14.31
N GLU A 187 0.08 -18.39 -15.57
CA GLU A 187 0.84 -18.02 -16.78
C GLU A 187 0.54 -16.60 -17.23
#